data_b2d075dfbf1c9b93bba7d4009038f572
#
_entry.id   b2d075dfbf1c9b93bba7d4009038f572
#
_cell.length_a   1.000
_cell.length_b   1.000
_cell.length_c   1.000
_cell.angle_alpha   90.00
_cell.angle_beta   90.00
_cell.angle_gamma   90.00
#
_symmetry.space_group_name_H-M   'P 1'
#
loop_
_entity.id
_entity.type
_entity.pdbx_description
1 polymer ?
#
loop_
_entity_poly.entity_id
_entity_poly.type
_entity_poly.pdbx_seq_one_letter_code
_entity_poly.pdbx_strand_id
1 'polypeptide(L)'
;LLHKQLNDLRFGDKPIRSPYYINQADFVACHNPSYVVNGYKMVQDVKPGGVFMINCQWSDEELDKHMPAESKKYIADNNIQLYTINAIDKAIEIGMGKRTNTILQSAFFKLANIMPIEEAVDYMKAAAKKSYSKKGDAVVEMNYKAIDAGVGATHKVEIPASWANPEADAPKPELSGRPATVKMVKDIMEPVNKMDGDSLPVSAFTGNIDGQWETGASAYEKRGTAVTVPEWDPEKCIQCNQCAGAAFTSSSLNKNGRIV
;
A
#
# COMPACT_ATOMS: atom_id res chain seq x y z
N LEU A 1 4.84 -11.55 -11.39
CA LEU A 1 3.69 -10.65 -11.17
C LEU A 1 3.27 -10.77 -9.71
N LEU A 2 3.87 -9.95 -8.83
CA LEU A 2 3.38 -9.76 -7.48
C LEU A 2 2.12 -8.90 -7.58
N HIS A 3 0.97 -9.54 -7.48
CA HIS A 3 -0.30 -8.83 -7.46
C HIS A 3 -0.35 -7.86 -6.29
N LYS A 4 -0.61 -6.59 -6.59
CA LYS A 4 -1.18 -5.66 -5.62
C LYS A 4 -2.50 -6.29 -5.20
N GLN A 5 -2.57 -6.86 -3.99
CA GLN A 5 -3.83 -7.39 -3.47
C GLN A 5 -4.68 -6.21 -3.00
N LEU A 6 -5.63 -5.82 -3.84
CA LEU A 6 -6.79 -5.07 -3.40
C LEU A 6 -7.82 -6.10 -2.94
N ASN A 7 -8.19 -6.01 -1.68
CA ASN A 7 -9.27 -6.83 -1.13
C ASN A 7 -10.48 -5.92 -0.91
N ASP A 8 -11.51 -6.14 -1.70
CA ASP A 8 -12.78 -5.46 -1.56
C ASP A 8 -13.68 -6.23 -0.61
N LEU A 9 -14.12 -5.60 0.46
CA LEU A 9 -15.09 -6.15 1.40
C LEU A 9 -16.37 -5.32 1.33
N ARG A 10 -17.50 -6.01 1.28
CA ARG A 10 -18.82 -5.39 1.30
C ARG A 10 -19.63 -5.99 2.43
N PHE A 11 -20.32 -5.11 3.16
CA PHE A 11 -21.23 -5.46 4.25
C PHE A 11 -22.61 -4.89 3.96
N GLY A 12 -23.66 -5.63 4.28
CA GLY A 12 -25.04 -5.16 4.08
C GLY A 12 -26.08 -6.21 4.45
N ASP A 13 -27.29 -5.75 4.72
CA ASP A 13 -28.44 -6.57 5.15
C ASP A 13 -29.08 -7.37 4.00
N LYS A 14 -28.70 -7.07 2.75
CA LYS A 14 -29.22 -7.75 1.56
C LYS A 14 -28.14 -8.59 0.91
N PRO A 15 -28.50 -9.67 0.16
CA PRO A 15 -27.55 -10.47 -0.60
C PRO A 15 -26.72 -9.59 -1.56
N ILE A 16 -25.38 -9.64 -1.39
CA ILE A 16 -24.45 -8.85 -2.19
C ILE A 16 -24.13 -9.62 -3.47
N ARG A 17 -24.43 -8.99 -4.61
CA ARG A 17 -24.14 -9.53 -5.94
C ARG A 17 -23.39 -8.46 -6.76
N SER A 18 -22.11 -8.25 -6.43
CA SER A 18 -21.30 -7.16 -6.98
C SER A 18 -19.97 -7.72 -7.48
N PRO A 19 -19.88 -8.19 -8.75
CA PRO A 19 -18.66 -8.78 -9.29
C PRO A 19 -17.65 -7.73 -9.79
N TYR A 20 -17.83 -6.45 -9.46
CA TYR A 20 -16.97 -5.33 -9.84
C TYR A 20 -16.19 -4.78 -8.67
N TYR A 21 -15.07 -4.09 -8.96
CA TYR A 21 -14.25 -3.41 -7.96
C TYR A 21 -15.01 -2.24 -7.31
N ILE A 22 -14.66 -1.94 -6.06
CA ILE A 22 -15.19 -0.79 -5.33
C ILE A 22 -14.40 0.45 -5.76
N ASN A 23 -15.11 1.49 -6.19
CA ASN A 23 -14.57 2.81 -6.53
C ASN A 23 -15.25 3.95 -5.74
N GLN A 24 -16.10 3.61 -4.78
CA GLN A 24 -16.82 4.50 -3.89
C GLN A 24 -16.88 3.83 -2.50
N ALA A 25 -15.72 3.69 -1.87
CA ALA A 25 -15.60 2.99 -0.60
C ALA A 25 -15.90 3.91 0.58
N ASP A 26 -16.58 3.38 1.60
CA ASP A 26 -16.75 4.06 2.90
C ASP A 26 -15.42 4.18 3.65
N PHE A 27 -14.57 3.16 3.47
CA PHE A 27 -13.28 3.04 4.14
C PHE A 27 -12.25 2.41 3.20
N VAL A 28 -11.07 3.02 3.10
CA VAL A 28 -9.90 2.46 2.40
C VAL A 28 -8.70 2.42 3.34
N ALA A 29 -8.03 1.29 3.40
CA ALA A 29 -6.80 1.12 4.16
C ALA A 29 -5.59 0.91 3.25
N CYS A 30 -4.61 1.79 3.34
CA CYS A 30 -3.31 1.65 2.72
C CYS A 30 -2.32 1.03 3.72
N HIS A 31 -2.03 -0.26 3.56
CA HIS A 31 -1.15 -0.98 4.49
C HIS A 31 0.34 -0.69 4.27
N ASN A 32 0.71 -0.16 3.11
CA ASN A 32 2.09 0.22 2.79
C ASN A 32 2.11 1.63 2.20
N PRO A 33 2.80 2.58 2.84
CA PRO A 33 2.79 3.99 2.42
C PRO A 33 3.38 4.21 1.03
N SER A 34 4.24 3.30 0.54
CA SER A 34 4.82 3.40 -0.81
C SER A 34 3.75 3.41 -1.92
N TYR A 35 2.59 2.83 -1.70
CA TYR A 35 1.52 2.84 -2.69
C TYR A 35 0.97 4.25 -2.92
N VAL A 36 0.83 5.03 -1.86
CA VAL A 36 0.40 6.43 -1.98
C VAL A 36 1.50 7.27 -2.63
N VAL A 37 2.75 7.13 -2.16
CA VAL A 37 3.92 7.85 -2.72
C VAL A 37 4.10 7.58 -4.23
N ASN A 38 3.86 6.34 -4.66
CA ASN A 38 3.94 5.97 -6.07
C ASN A 38 2.72 6.43 -6.91
N GLY A 39 1.75 7.09 -6.28
CA GLY A 39 0.59 7.66 -6.96
C GLY A 39 -0.44 6.62 -7.40
N TYR A 40 -0.57 5.50 -6.66
CA TYR A 40 -1.67 4.57 -6.89
C TYR A 40 -3.01 5.20 -6.48
N LYS A 41 -4.03 5.05 -7.32
CA LYS A 41 -5.39 5.57 -7.11
C LYS A 41 -6.13 4.82 -6.00
N MET A 42 -5.69 4.98 -4.75
CA MET A 42 -6.35 4.41 -3.57
C MET A 42 -7.19 5.45 -2.84
N VAL A 43 -6.70 6.67 -2.78
CA VAL A 43 -7.38 7.79 -2.12
C VAL A 43 -8.64 8.16 -2.88
N GLN A 44 -8.58 8.13 -4.22
CA GLN A 44 -9.68 8.45 -5.12
C GLN A 44 -10.82 7.42 -5.10
N ASP A 45 -10.57 6.22 -4.56
CA ASP A 45 -11.60 5.21 -4.36
C ASP A 45 -12.45 5.45 -3.11
N VAL A 46 -12.08 6.41 -2.26
CA VAL A 46 -12.87 6.80 -1.08
C VAL A 46 -13.99 7.75 -1.49
N LYS A 47 -15.22 7.46 -1.11
CA LYS A 47 -16.34 8.36 -1.35
C LYS A 47 -16.22 9.66 -0.53
N PRO A 48 -16.84 10.77 -0.95
CA PRO A 48 -16.87 12.01 -0.17
C PRO A 48 -17.31 11.78 1.28
N GLY A 49 -16.57 12.33 2.24
CA GLY A 49 -16.80 12.13 3.67
C GLY A 49 -16.36 10.78 4.23
N GLY A 50 -15.84 9.87 3.39
CA GLY A 50 -15.35 8.56 3.79
C GLY A 50 -14.02 8.63 4.54
N VAL A 51 -13.48 7.47 4.90
CA VAL A 51 -12.27 7.33 5.72
C VAL A 51 -11.13 6.74 4.89
N PHE A 52 -9.97 7.38 4.94
CA PHE A 52 -8.71 6.84 4.44
C PHE A 52 -7.73 6.61 5.59
N MET A 53 -7.25 5.39 5.75
CA MET A 53 -6.25 5.04 6.76
C MET A 53 -4.95 4.61 6.09
N ILE A 54 -3.82 5.16 6.53
CA ILE A 54 -2.48 4.77 6.06
C ILE A 54 -1.63 4.23 7.20
N ASN A 55 -1.04 3.05 7.00
CA ASN A 55 -0.06 2.48 7.91
C ASN A 55 1.32 3.03 7.58
N CYS A 56 1.81 3.95 8.39
CA CYS A 56 3.11 4.58 8.23
C CYS A 56 3.71 4.98 9.57
N GLN A 57 5.03 5.23 9.57
CA GLN A 57 5.78 5.71 10.72
C GLN A 57 6.01 7.23 10.66
N TRP A 58 5.35 7.91 9.75
CA TRP A 58 5.55 9.34 9.49
C TRP A 58 4.85 10.23 10.51
N SER A 59 5.49 11.34 10.85
CA SER A 59 4.80 12.47 11.48
C SER A 59 3.85 13.15 10.49
N ASP A 60 3.01 14.07 10.98
CA ASP A 60 2.08 14.81 10.10
C ASP A 60 2.83 15.66 9.07
N GLU A 61 4.01 16.23 9.44
CA GLU A 61 4.85 16.98 8.53
C GLU A 61 5.54 16.08 7.47
N GLU A 62 5.94 14.88 7.85
CA GLU A 62 6.49 13.90 6.91
C GLU A 62 5.41 13.37 5.98
N LEU A 63 4.21 13.12 6.51
CA LEU A 63 3.04 12.73 5.72
C LEU A 63 2.73 13.80 4.66
N ASP A 64 2.74 15.07 5.05
CA ASP A 64 2.52 16.18 4.11
C ASP A 64 3.57 16.17 2.98
N LYS A 65 4.84 15.94 3.28
CA LYS A 65 5.90 15.87 2.26
C LYS A 65 5.79 14.69 1.31
N HIS A 66 5.29 13.55 1.80
CA HIS A 66 5.21 12.30 1.02
C HIS A 66 3.90 12.12 0.26
N MET A 67 2.84 12.82 0.67
CA MET A 67 1.53 12.72 0.03
C MET A 67 1.53 13.46 -1.31
N PRO A 68 1.18 12.80 -2.44
CA PRO A 68 1.09 13.45 -3.75
C PRO A 68 0.06 14.59 -3.77
N ALA A 69 0.32 15.63 -4.56
CA ALA A 69 -0.54 16.79 -4.70
C ALA A 69 -1.98 16.43 -5.10
N GLU A 70 -2.15 15.49 -6.03
CA GLU A 70 -3.46 14.98 -6.45
C GLU A 70 -4.23 14.35 -5.29
N SER A 71 -3.57 13.55 -4.46
CA SER A 71 -4.17 12.91 -3.28
C SER A 71 -4.54 13.93 -2.20
N LYS A 72 -3.68 14.92 -1.94
CA LYS A 72 -3.96 16.03 -1.01
C LYS A 72 -5.21 16.78 -1.43
N LYS A 73 -5.25 17.17 -2.70
CA LYS A 73 -6.40 17.91 -3.25
C LYS A 73 -7.69 17.09 -3.13
N TYR A 74 -7.66 15.82 -3.50
CA TYR A 74 -8.82 14.94 -3.39
C TYR A 74 -9.33 14.83 -1.95
N ILE A 75 -8.44 14.66 -0.98
CA ILE A 75 -8.77 14.59 0.46
C ILE A 75 -9.46 15.87 0.92
N ALA A 76 -8.92 17.04 0.56
CA ALA A 76 -9.46 18.33 0.95
C ALA A 76 -10.83 18.61 0.28
N ASP A 77 -10.93 18.41 -1.03
CA ASP A 77 -12.14 18.71 -1.81
C ASP A 77 -13.33 17.81 -1.42
N ASN A 78 -13.05 16.57 -1.00
CA ASN A 78 -14.08 15.58 -0.68
C ASN A 78 -14.27 15.37 0.83
N ASN A 79 -13.66 16.18 1.70
CA ASN A 79 -13.74 16.06 3.15
C ASN A 79 -13.40 14.63 3.65
N ILE A 80 -12.39 14.00 3.07
CA ILE A 80 -11.97 12.65 3.46
C ILE A 80 -11.36 12.71 4.87
N GLN A 81 -11.80 11.82 5.74
CA GLN A 81 -11.23 11.68 7.07
C GLN A 81 -9.93 10.86 6.99
N LEU A 82 -8.80 11.53 7.17
CA LEU A 82 -7.48 10.90 7.09
C LEU A 82 -7.03 10.43 8.47
N TYR A 83 -6.59 9.17 8.51
CA TYR A 83 -5.99 8.57 9.71
C TYR A 83 -4.65 7.95 9.40
N THR A 84 -3.71 8.05 10.33
CA THR A 84 -2.46 7.29 10.34
C THR A 84 -2.46 6.25 11.44
N ILE A 85 -1.69 5.20 11.26
CA ILE A 85 -1.40 4.19 12.27
C ILE A 85 0.03 3.69 12.09
N ASN A 86 0.80 3.63 13.17
CA ASN A 86 2.12 3.00 13.17
C ASN A 86 2.00 1.57 13.74
N ALA A 87 1.45 0.67 12.92
CA ALA A 87 1.25 -0.71 13.33
C ALA A 87 2.55 -1.51 13.42
N ILE A 88 3.62 -1.07 12.72
CA ILE A 88 4.91 -1.77 12.72
C ILE A 88 5.57 -1.67 14.10
N ASP A 89 5.72 -0.46 14.63
CA ASP A 89 6.36 -0.26 15.93
C ASP A 89 5.50 -0.87 17.04
N LYS A 90 4.18 -0.74 16.95
CA LYS A 90 3.26 -1.41 17.89
C LYS A 90 3.39 -2.92 17.88
N ALA A 91 3.56 -3.55 16.73
CA ALA A 91 3.78 -4.98 16.63
C ALA A 91 5.13 -5.40 17.25
N ILE A 92 6.17 -4.59 17.08
CA ILE A 92 7.50 -4.82 17.69
C ILE A 92 7.43 -4.68 19.21
N GLU A 93 6.78 -3.64 19.73
CA GLU A 93 6.57 -3.40 21.17
C GLU A 93 5.87 -4.58 21.86
N ILE A 94 4.89 -5.18 21.20
CA ILE A 94 4.12 -6.32 21.71
C ILE A 94 4.90 -7.64 21.62
N GLY A 95 5.96 -7.70 20.81
CA GLY A 95 6.74 -8.91 20.56
C GLY A 95 6.24 -9.73 19.35
N MET A 96 5.37 -9.16 18.52
CA MET A 96 4.87 -9.80 17.29
C MET A 96 5.80 -9.65 16.09
N GLY A 97 6.93 -8.95 16.24
CA GLY A 97 7.84 -8.61 15.15
C GLY A 97 7.15 -7.73 14.10
N LYS A 98 7.17 -8.13 12.83
CA LYS A 98 6.55 -7.34 11.74
C LYS A 98 5.10 -7.75 11.43
N ARG A 99 4.43 -8.52 12.30
CA ARG A 99 3.06 -9.02 12.09
C ARG A 99 2.03 -7.97 12.53
N THR A 100 1.59 -7.15 11.59
CA THR A 100 0.71 -6.00 11.82
C THR A 100 -0.78 -6.27 11.55
N ASN A 101 -1.11 -7.41 10.94
CA ASN A 101 -2.47 -7.71 10.46
C ASN A 101 -3.55 -7.59 11.54
N THR A 102 -3.32 -8.12 12.73
CA THR A 102 -4.30 -8.07 13.84
C THR A 102 -4.54 -6.64 14.31
N ILE A 103 -3.46 -5.82 14.39
CA ILE A 103 -3.52 -4.40 14.77
C ILE A 103 -4.33 -3.63 13.73
N LEU A 104 -4.03 -3.83 12.44
CA LEU A 104 -4.72 -3.16 11.33
C LEU A 104 -6.18 -3.57 11.22
N GLN A 105 -6.50 -4.84 11.48
CA GLN A 105 -7.88 -5.32 11.50
C GLN A 105 -8.68 -4.67 12.64
N SER A 106 -8.10 -4.51 13.81
CA SER A 106 -8.73 -3.84 14.94
C SER A 106 -8.98 -2.36 14.66
N ALA A 107 -7.99 -1.67 14.08
CA ALA A 107 -8.14 -0.29 13.62
C ALA A 107 -9.25 -0.14 12.57
N PHE A 108 -9.36 -1.11 11.64
CA PHE A 108 -10.44 -1.15 10.66
C PHE A 108 -11.82 -1.18 11.33
N PHE A 109 -12.08 -2.08 12.26
CA PHE A 109 -13.38 -2.16 12.93
C PHE A 109 -13.73 -0.87 13.68
N LYS A 110 -12.74 -0.22 14.29
CA LYS A 110 -12.93 1.07 14.95
C LYS A 110 -13.34 2.17 13.96
N LEU A 111 -12.65 2.28 12.83
CA LEU A 111 -12.82 3.40 11.90
C LEU A 111 -13.93 3.17 10.89
N ALA A 112 -14.17 1.94 10.45
CA ALA A 112 -15.22 1.59 9.51
C ALA A 112 -16.63 1.57 10.17
N ASN A 113 -16.69 1.51 11.51
CA ASN A 113 -17.92 1.58 12.29
C ASN A 113 -19.05 0.65 11.80
N ILE A 114 -18.67 -0.59 11.47
CA ILE A 114 -19.60 -1.62 10.94
C ILE A 114 -20.47 -2.19 12.06
N MET A 115 -19.90 -2.27 13.27
CA MET A 115 -20.53 -2.76 14.50
C MET A 115 -19.96 -2.02 15.71
N PRO A 116 -20.59 -2.09 16.89
CA PRO A 116 -20.02 -1.57 18.14
C PRO A 116 -18.61 -2.12 18.36
N ILE A 117 -17.66 -1.24 18.70
CA ILE A 117 -16.25 -1.63 18.79
C ILE A 117 -15.99 -2.67 19.87
N GLU A 118 -16.75 -2.62 20.96
CA GLU A 118 -16.67 -3.58 22.06
C GLU A 118 -17.01 -5.00 21.57
N GLU A 119 -18.07 -5.14 20.79
CA GLU A 119 -18.46 -6.43 20.19
C GLU A 119 -17.40 -6.92 19.21
N ALA A 120 -16.87 -6.02 18.36
CA ALA A 120 -15.81 -6.37 17.42
C ALA A 120 -14.56 -6.88 18.14
N VAL A 121 -14.15 -6.22 19.22
CA VAL A 121 -13.01 -6.64 20.06
C VAL A 121 -13.26 -8.03 20.66
N ASP A 122 -14.44 -8.29 21.20
CA ASP A 122 -14.79 -9.58 21.78
C ASP A 122 -14.76 -10.69 20.73
N TYR A 123 -15.34 -10.47 19.55
CA TYR A 123 -15.26 -11.43 18.44
C TYR A 123 -13.82 -11.67 17.98
N MET A 124 -13.01 -10.62 17.87
CA MET A 124 -11.60 -10.76 17.49
C MET A 124 -10.81 -11.55 18.54
N LYS A 125 -11.02 -11.28 19.84
CA LYS A 125 -10.37 -12.01 20.95
C LYS A 125 -10.80 -13.48 20.97
N ALA A 126 -12.08 -13.77 20.77
CA ALA A 126 -12.58 -15.13 20.66
C ALA A 126 -11.98 -15.88 19.46
N ALA A 127 -11.90 -15.23 18.30
CA ALA A 127 -11.27 -15.80 17.10
C ALA A 127 -9.76 -16.04 17.29
N ALA A 128 -9.04 -15.11 17.93
CA ALA A 128 -7.63 -15.26 18.26
C ALA A 128 -7.40 -16.44 19.21
N LYS A 129 -8.21 -16.59 20.27
CA LYS A 129 -8.16 -17.72 21.17
C LYS A 129 -8.37 -19.05 20.42
N LYS A 130 -9.39 -19.12 19.58
CA LYS A 130 -9.68 -20.33 18.78
C LYS A 130 -8.52 -20.69 17.85
N SER A 131 -7.89 -19.70 17.23
CA SER A 131 -6.83 -19.90 16.23
C SER A 131 -5.45 -20.21 16.84
N TYR A 132 -5.17 -19.64 18.01
CA TYR A 132 -3.82 -19.65 18.58
C TYR A 132 -3.69 -20.43 19.89
N SER A 133 -4.78 -20.96 20.48
CA SER A 133 -4.70 -21.73 21.74
C SER A 133 -3.72 -22.90 21.68
N LYS A 134 -3.62 -23.58 20.53
CA LYS A 134 -2.64 -24.66 20.32
C LYS A 134 -1.18 -24.22 20.30
N LYS A 135 -0.91 -22.91 20.19
CA LYS A 135 0.44 -22.33 20.18
C LYS A 135 0.87 -21.81 21.56
N GLY A 136 0.01 -21.96 22.55
CA GLY A 136 0.22 -21.55 23.93
C GLY A 136 -0.39 -20.20 24.29
N ASP A 137 -0.67 -20.02 25.58
CA ASP A 137 -1.39 -18.83 26.10
C ASP A 137 -0.63 -17.52 25.86
N ALA A 138 0.71 -17.55 25.86
CA ALA A 138 1.52 -16.38 25.56
C ALA A 138 1.24 -15.80 24.15
N VAL A 139 0.98 -16.67 23.16
CA VAL A 139 0.66 -16.24 21.81
C VAL A 139 -0.76 -15.66 21.74
N VAL A 140 -1.69 -16.23 22.47
CA VAL A 140 -3.06 -15.71 22.59
C VAL A 140 -3.05 -14.33 23.21
N GLU A 141 -2.32 -14.16 24.31
CA GLU A 141 -2.19 -12.88 25.01
C GLU A 141 -1.53 -11.79 24.16
N MET A 142 -0.49 -12.13 23.38
CA MET A 142 0.09 -11.20 22.40
C MET A 142 -0.94 -10.72 21.38
N ASN A 143 -1.81 -11.61 20.90
CA ASN A 143 -2.88 -11.22 19.97
C ASN A 143 -3.94 -10.33 20.63
N TYR A 144 -4.27 -10.57 21.90
CA TYR A 144 -5.17 -9.70 22.66
C TYR A 144 -4.60 -8.29 22.78
N LYS A 145 -3.32 -8.17 23.17
CA LYS A 145 -2.61 -6.89 23.22
C LYS A 145 -2.58 -6.18 21.85
N ALA A 146 -2.42 -6.93 20.78
CA ALA A 146 -2.44 -6.38 19.42
C ALA A 146 -3.82 -5.85 19.02
N ILE A 147 -4.90 -6.54 19.42
CA ILE A 147 -6.28 -6.08 19.20
C ILE A 147 -6.52 -4.76 19.96
N ASP A 148 -6.18 -4.72 21.24
CA ASP A 148 -6.37 -3.53 22.08
C ASP A 148 -5.50 -2.35 21.59
N ALA A 149 -4.25 -2.63 21.18
CA ALA A 149 -3.36 -1.63 20.61
C ALA A 149 -3.90 -1.02 19.30
N GLY A 150 -4.50 -1.83 18.43
CA GLY A 150 -5.05 -1.35 17.16
C GLY A 150 -6.23 -0.39 17.37
N VAL A 151 -7.05 -0.63 18.38
CA VAL A 151 -8.12 0.32 18.75
C VAL A 151 -7.54 1.67 19.21
N GLY A 152 -6.43 1.65 19.97
CA GLY A 152 -5.83 2.86 20.54
C GLY A 152 -4.86 3.62 19.63
N ALA A 153 -4.26 2.96 18.65
CA ALA A 153 -3.12 3.48 17.91
C ALA A 153 -3.46 4.37 16.70
N THR A 154 -4.73 4.52 16.36
CA THR A 154 -5.14 5.37 15.23
C THR A 154 -5.03 6.85 15.59
N HIS A 155 -4.34 7.62 14.75
CA HIS A 155 -4.22 9.07 14.86
C HIS A 155 -5.00 9.73 13.73
N LYS A 156 -5.90 10.68 14.08
CA LYS A 156 -6.62 11.48 13.10
C LYS A 156 -5.76 12.67 12.68
N VAL A 157 -5.53 12.79 11.39
CA VAL A 157 -4.73 13.88 10.83
C VAL A 157 -5.63 15.08 10.57
N GLU A 158 -5.22 16.24 11.06
CA GLU A 158 -5.86 17.52 10.73
C GLU A 158 -5.41 17.95 9.34
N ILE A 159 -6.38 18.11 8.42
CA ILE A 159 -6.07 18.44 7.02
C ILE A 159 -5.68 19.91 6.91
N PRO A 160 -4.44 20.24 6.48
CA PRO A 160 -4.01 21.62 6.31
C PRO A 160 -4.83 22.32 5.21
N ALA A 161 -5.14 23.59 5.39
CA ALA A 161 -5.85 24.39 4.38
C ALA A 161 -5.08 24.49 3.03
N SER A 162 -3.76 24.33 3.06
CA SER A 162 -2.91 24.27 1.87
C SER A 162 -3.24 23.11 0.94
N TRP A 163 -3.83 22.03 1.44
CA TRP A 163 -4.19 20.86 0.63
C TRP A 163 -5.33 21.11 -0.36
N ALA A 164 -6.11 22.16 -0.18
CA ALA A 164 -7.10 22.57 -1.17
C ALA A 164 -6.44 23.08 -2.48
N ASN A 165 -5.25 23.69 -2.37
CA ASN A 165 -4.46 24.13 -3.50
C ASN A 165 -2.98 23.73 -3.27
N PRO A 166 -2.66 22.44 -3.34
CA PRO A 166 -1.32 21.96 -3.05
C PRO A 166 -0.33 22.40 -4.14
N GLU A 167 0.92 22.59 -3.76
CA GLU A 167 2.00 22.76 -4.73
C GLU A 167 2.13 21.50 -5.60
N ALA A 168 2.46 21.70 -6.88
CA ALA A 168 2.65 20.60 -7.80
C ALA A 168 3.81 19.71 -7.35
N ASP A 169 3.65 18.41 -7.51
CA ASP A 169 4.71 17.45 -7.20
C ASP A 169 5.97 17.74 -8.03
N ALA A 170 7.13 17.47 -7.46
CA ALA A 170 8.38 17.57 -8.18
C ALA A 170 8.35 16.68 -9.43
N PRO A 171 8.89 17.16 -10.57
CA PRO A 171 8.90 16.39 -11.81
C PRO A 171 9.65 15.07 -11.59
N LYS A 172 9.03 13.97 -12.02
CA LYS A 172 9.68 12.65 -11.96
C LYS A 172 10.90 12.63 -12.87
N PRO A 173 11.99 11.93 -12.46
CA PRO A 173 13.15 11.76 -13.33
C PRO A 173 12.75 11.17 -14.68
N GLU A 174 13.35 11.68 -15.76
CA GLU A 174 13.11 11.09 -17.08
C GLU A 174 13.54 9.62 -17.14
N LEU A 175 12.68 8.80 -17.69
CA LEU A 175 13.00 7.41 -17.92
C LEU A 175 14.07 7.30 -19.01
N SER A 176 15.13 6.52 -18.75
CA SER A 176 16.19 6.26 -19.70
C SER A 176 16.23 4.78 -20.07
N GLY A 177 16.54 4.48 -21.32
CA GLY A 177 16.60 3.12 -21.85
C GLY A 177 16.26 3.07 -23.33
N ARG A 178 15.92 1.87 -23.85
CA ARG A 178 15.49 1.72 -25.24
C ARG A 178 14.20 2.56 -25.49
N PRO A 179 14.13 3.35 -26.55
CA PRO A 179 12.96 4.21 -26.79
C PRO A 179 11.63 3.47 -26.82
N ALA A 180 11.59 2.27 -27.43
CA ALA A 180 10.38 1.44 -27.47
C ALA A 180 9.94 0.98 -26.08
N THR A 181 10.87 0.55 -25.23
CA THR A 181 10.60 0.15 -23.85
C THR A 181 10.10 1.35 -23.01
N VAL A 182 10.78 2.49 -23.12
CA VAL A 182 10.38 3.72 -22.41
C VAL A 182 8.99 4.18 -22.84
N LYS A 183 8.68 4.12 -24.15
CA LYS A 183 7.36 4.45 -24.67
C LYS A 183 6.29 3.54 -24.07
N MET A 184 6.48 2.23 -24.14
CA MET A 184 5.53 1.25 -23.58
C MET A 184 5.33 1.43 -22.07
N VAL A 185 6.42 1.73 -21.34
CA VAL A 185 6.33 1.99 -19.90
C VAL A 185 5.47 3.23 -19.62
N LYS A 186 5.69 4.34 -20.32
CA LYS A 186 4.93 5.58 -20.11
C LYS A 186 3.47 5.45 -20.54
N ASP A 187 3.24 4.83 -21.71
CA ASP A 187 1.91 4.84 -22.33
C ASP A 187 0.98 3.77 -21.74
N ILE A 188 1.53 2.66 -21.23
CA ILE A 188 0.72 1.51 -20.77
C ILE A 188 1.06 1.12 -19.32
N MET A 189 2.33 0.83 -19.03
CA MET A 189 2.69 0.23 -17.76
C MET A 189 2.46 1.18 -16.58
N GLU A 190 2.82 2.46 -16.69
CA GLU A 190 2.60 3.45 -15.62
C GLU A 190 1.12 3.67 -15.33
N PRO A 191 0.23 3.93 -16.31
CA PRO A 191 -1.21 4.03 -16.07
C PRO A 191 -1.79 2.77 -15.42
N VAL A 192 -1.44 1.58 -15.92
CA VAL A 192 -1.92 0.31 -15.36
C VAL A 192 -1.42 0.11 -13.92
N ASN A 193 -0.16 0.43 -13.64
CA ASN A 193 0.39 0.34 -12.29
C ASN A 193 -0.24 1.32 -11.31
N LYS A 194 -0.71 2.47 -11.80
CA LYS A 194 -1.46 3.46 -11.00
C LYS A 194 -2.93 3.10 -10.81
N MET A 195 -3.40 1.96 -11.36
CA MET A 195 -4.81 1.56 -11.36
C MET A 195 -5.70 2.44 -12.24
N ASP A 196 -5.13 3.06 -13.27
CA ASP A 196 -5.80 3.90 -14.26
C ASP A 196 -5.85 3.25 -15.65
N GLY A 197 -5.74 1.94 -15.69
CA GLY A 197 -5.75 1.18 -16.96
C GLY A 197 -7.03 1.34 -17.75
N ASP A 198 -8.17 1.57 -17.09
CA ASP A 198 -9.47 1.78 -17.74
C ASP A 198 -9.56 3.11 -18.51
N SER A 199 -8.67 4.06 -18.26
CA SER A 199 -8.55 5.31 -19.02
C SER A 199 -7.87 5.11 -20.37
N LEU A 200 -7.19 3.97 -20.58
CA LEU A 200 -6.46 3.69 -21.81
C LEU A 200 -7.41 3.29 -22.94
N PRO A 201 -7.34 3.95 -24.10
CA PRO A 201 -8.11 3.50 -25.28
C PRO A 201 -7.57 2.18 -25.80
N VAL A 202 -8.41 1.39 -26.46
CA VAL A 202 -8.01 0.11 -27.10
C VAL A 202 -6.82 0.32 -28.06
N SER A 203 -6.75 1.47 -28.72
CA SER A 203 -5.66 1.84 -29.62
C SER A 203 -4.29 1.95 -28.95
N ALA A 204 -4.22 2.11 -27.61
CA ALA A 204 -2.94 2.10 -26.89
C ALA A 204 -2.21 0.75 -27.05
N PHE A 205 -2.94 -0.34 -27.30
CA PHE A 205 -2.43 -1.71 -27.42
C PHE A 205 -2.16 -2.17 -28.85
N THR A 206 -2.31 -1.31 -29.84
CA THR A 206 -2.12 -1.68 -31.27
C THR A 206 -0.71 -2.16 -31.60
N GLY A 207 0.30 -1.74 -30.84
CA GLY A 207 1.67 -2.25 -30.98
C GLY A 207 1.92 -3.63 -30.37
N ASN A 208 0.92 -4.20 -29.66
CA ASN A 208 1.05 -5.43 -28.87
C ASN A 208 -0.08 -6.43 -29.19
N ILE A 209 -0.65 -6.38 -30.40
CA ILE A 209 -1.80 -7.19 -30.81
C ILE A 209 -1.54 -8.68 -30.81
N ASP A 210 -0.29 -9.08 -30.93
CA ASP A 210 0.18 -10.46 -30.87
C ASP A 210 0.56 -10.93 -29.45
N GLY A 211 0.36 -10.07 -28.44
CA GLY A 211 0.71 -10.34 -27.05
C GLY A 211 2.20 -10.21 -26.73
N GLN A 212 3.03 -9.75 -27.65
CA GLN A 212 4.45 -9.49 -27.40
C GLN A 212 4.63 -8.14 -26.70
N TRP A 213 5.50 -8.12 -25.68
CA TRP A 213 5.82 -6.95 -24.89
C TRP A 213 7.31 -6.68 -24.90
N GLU A 214 7.68 -5.43 -24.72
CA GLU A 214 9.07 -5.02 -24.59
C GLU A 214 9.74 -5.71 -23.39
N THR A 215 10.88 -6.36 -23.65
CA THR A 215 11.66 -7.01 -22.59
C THR A 215 12.41 -6.00 -21.74
N GLY A 216 12.60 -6.32 -20.44
CA GLY A 216 13.30 -5.46 -19.50
C GLY A 216 12.44 -4.38 -18.84
N ALA A 217 11.13 -4.37 -19.07
CA ALA A 217 10.20 -3.42 -18.48
C ALA A 217 10.15 -3.47 -16.94
N SER A 218 10.47 -4.62 -16.33
CA SER A 218 10.56 -4.79 -14.86
C SER A 218 11.56 -3.84 -14.20
N ALA A 219 12.57 -3.36 -14.92
CA ALA A 219 13.51 -2.35 -14.41
C ALA A 219 12.84 -1.02 -14.06
N TYR A 220 11.67 -0.74 -14.60
CA TYR A 220 10.90 0.48 -14.37
C TYR A 220 9.79 0.29 -13.33
N GLU A 221 9.50 -0.93 -12.93
CA GLU A 221 8.50 -1.24 -11.91
C GLU A 221 9.14 -1.26 -10.51
N LYS A 222 9.28 -0.09 -9.91
CA LYS A 222 9.83 0.06 -8.55
C LYS A 222 8.70 0.28 -7.55
N ARG A 223 8.35 -0.76 -6.79
CA ARG A 223 7.26 -0.69 -5.80
C ARG A 223 7.67 -0.01 -4.49
N GLY A 224 8.97 -0.02 -4.14
CA GLY A 224 9.47 0.62 -2.93
C GLY A 224 8.86 0.06 -1.63
N THR A 225 8.50 -1.22 -1.61
CA THR A 225 7.82 -1.84 -0.45
C THR A 225 8.78 -2.27 0.64
N ALA A 226 10.06 -2.44 0.32
CA ALA A 226 11.09 -2.83 1.29
C ALA A 226 11.64 -1.60 2.01
N VAL A 227 11.63 -1.64 3.34
CA VAL A 227 12.19 -0.57 4.21
C VAL A 227 13.71 -0.55 4.13
N THR A 228 14.33 -1.73 4.05
CA THR A 228 15.77 -1.93 3.92
C THR A 228 16.05 -2.89 2.78
N VAL A 229 17.01 -2.54 1.92
CA VAL A 229 17.45 -3.37 0.81
C VAL A 229 18.96 -3.57 0.90
N PRO A 230 19.49 -4.75 0.48
CA PRO A 230 20.93 -4.95 0.41
C PRO A 230 21.54 -4.04 -0.67
N GLU A 231 22.64 -3.41 -0.36
CA GLU A 231 23.43 -2.63 -1.32
C GLU A 231 24.68 -3.42 -1.70
N TRP A 232 24.92 -3.58 -3.02
CA TRP A 232 26.12 -4.22 -3.52
C TRP A 232 27.27 -3.20 -3.56
N ASP A 233 28.38 -3.57 -2.89
CA ASP A 233 29.59 -2.78 -2.84
C ASP A 233 30.58 -3.32 -3.91
N PRO A 234 30.85 -2.56 -4.99
CA PRO A 234 31.73 -3.00 -6.06
C PRO A 234 33.20 -3.17 -5.63
N GLU A 235 33.64 -2.40 -4.61
CA GLU A 235 35.04 -2.45 -4.15
C GLU A 235 35.31 -3.72 -3.32
N LYS A 236 34.31 -4.27 -2.66
CA LYS A 236 34.39 -5.51 -1.89
C LYS A 236 33.96 -6.75 -2.67
N CYS A 237 33.52 -6.57 -3.90
CA CYS A 237 32.99 -7.64 -4.73
C CYS A 237 34.14 -8.53 -5.27
N ILE A 238 34.12 -9.81 -4.89
CA ILE A 238 35.07 -10.82 -5.40
C ILE A 238 34.60 -11.51 -6.69
N GLN A 239 33.52 -11.05 -7.30
CA GLN A 239 32.93 -11.55 -8.56
C GLN A 239 32.56 -13.05 -8.53
N CYS A 240 32.17 -13.59 -7.37
CA CYS A 240 31.80 -15.01 -7.23
C CYS A 240 30.39 -15.37 -7.79
N ASN A 241 29.65 -14.44 -8.32
CA ASN A 241 28.26 -14.58 -8.85
C ASN A 241 27.21 -15.12 -7.86
N GLN A 242 27.51 -15.29 -6.58
CA GLN A 242 26.54 -15.77 -5.59
C GLN A 242 25.34 -14.81 -5.44
N CYS A 243 25.59 -13.49 -5.50
CA CYS A 243 24.51 -12.50 -5.45
C CYS A 243 23.57 -12.63 -6.65
N ALA A 244 24.10 -12.87 -7.86
CA ALA A 244 23.29 -13.08 -9.05
C ALA A 244 22.44 -14.35 -8.95
N GLY A 245 22.98 -15.43 -8.38
CA GLY A 245 22.25 -16.67 -8.14
C GLY A 245 21.15 -16.51 -7.07
N ALA A 246 21.43 -15.78 -5.99
CA ALA A 246 20.45 -15.49 -4.94
C ALA A 246 19.36 -14.51 -5.42
N ALA A 247 19.71 -13.56 -6.29
CA ALA A 247 18.79 -12.57 -6.84
C ALA A 247 17.75 -13.15 -7.82
N PHE A 248 17.97 -14.36 -8.33
CA PHE A 248 17.05 -15.03 -9.26
C PHE A 248 15.67 -15.26 -8.64
N THR A 249 15.54 -15.22 -7.33
CA THR A 249 14.29 -15.47 -6.61
C THR A 249 13.60 -14.22 -6.07
N SER A 250 14.24 -13.05 -5.99
CA SER A 250 13.65 -11.91 -5.28
C SER A 250 14.12 -10.50 -5.66
N SER A 251 15.12 -10.32 -6.53
CA SER A 251 15.66 -8.98 -6.78
C SER A 251 16.02 -8.73 -8.23
N SER A 252 15.76 -7.53 -8.72
CA SER A 252 16.21 -7.02 -10.00
C SER A 252 17.44 -6.11 -9.80
N LEU A 253 18.42 -6.20 -10.70
CA LEU A 253 19.51 -5.23 -10.76
C LEU A 253 18.98 -3.89 -11.28
N ASN A 254 19.31 -2.81 -10.62
CA ASN A 254 19.05 -1.48 -11.15
C ASN A 254 20.05 -1.11 -12.25
N LYS A 255 19.85 0.06 -12.90
CA LYS A 255 20.72 0.57 -13.99
C LYS A 255 22.20 0.70 -13.62
N ASN A 256 22.53 0.75 -12.33
CA ASN A 256 23.89 0.90 -11.82
C ASN A 256 24.46 -0.45 -11.34
N GLY A 257 23.82 -1.58 -11.68
CA GLY A 257 24.24 -2.90 -11.28
C GLY A 257 23.99 -3.23 -9.79
N ARG A 258 23.20 -2.42 -9.09
CA ARG A 258 22.82 -2.66 -7.69
C ARG A 258 21.66 -3.63 -7.61
N ILE A 259 21.73 -4.58 -6.69
CA ILE A 259 20.61 -5.47 -6.36
C ILE A 259 19.59 -4.68 -5.55
N VAL A 260 18.34 -4.64 -5.98
CA VAL A 260 17.25 -3.90 -5.32
C VAL A 260 16.11 -4.84 -4.96
#